data_2cfa26c5b7fe0779ab6d1068cce977c6
#
_entry.id   2cfa26c5b7fe0779ab6d1068cce977c6
#
_cell.length_a   1.000
_cell.length_b   1.000
_cell.length_c   1.000
_cell.angle_alpha   90.00
_cell.angle_beta   90.00
_cell.angle_gamma   90.00
#
_symmetry.space_group_name_H-M   'P 1'
#
loop_
_entity.id
_entity.type
_entity.pdbx_description
1 polymer ?
#
loop_
_entity_poly.entity_id
_entity_poly.type
_entity_poly.pdbx_seq_one_letter_code
_entity_poly.pdbx_strand_id
1 'polypeptide(L)'
;MGGALLLMLGSAQALEGKKVFNEGGAQPGAAACMACHGADGLGLAAAGFPRLAGLPAAYLSKQLHDFKSGARSNPVMTSLAKALTEEEIAAVSQTLAAMPAPVAPAGHRSATPTNPAEKLALQGAWERQIPACVSCHGPSGIGVGEAFPPLSGQSAAYLVAQLNAWRSGTRHNDPNDLMGHVAKSLTEDEVQGIANYFASLPGQEVKP
;
A
#
# COMPACT_ATOMS: atom_id res chain seq x y z
N MET A 1 -30.96 -9.80 -22.57
CA MET A 1 -30.79 -10.78 -21.46
C MET A 1 -29.35 -10.87 -20.89
N GLY A 2 -28.42 -9.94 -21.21
CA GLY A 2 -27.02 -9.99 -20.77
C GLY A 2 -26.68 -9.26 -19.46
N GLY A 3 -27.57 -8.39 -18.95
CA GLY A 3 -27.23 -7.54 -17.79
C GLY A 3 -27.32 -8.22 -16.41
N ALA A 4 -28.16 -9.24 -16.26
CA ALA A 4 -28.38 -9.90 -14.97
C ALA A 4 -27.22 -10.83 -14.58
N LEU A 5 -26.52 -11.43 -15.54
CA LEU A 5 -25.40 -12.35 -15.27
C LEU A 5 -24.15 -11.62 -14.78
N LEU A 6 -23.86 -10.44 -15.32
CA LEU A 6 -22.72 -9.61 -14.86
C LEU A 6 -22.90 -9.08 -13.42
N LEU A 7 -24.13 -8.73 -13.05
CA LEU A 7 -24.44 -8.28 -11.69
C LEU A 7 -24.33 -9.40 -10.65
N MET A 8 -24.66 -10.62 -11.03
CA MET A 8 -24.56 -11.81 -10.15
C MET A 8 -23.10 -12.22 -9.91
N LEU A 9 -22.23 -12.11 -10.91
CA LEU A 9 -20.80 -12.43 -10.76
C LEU A 9 -20.09 -11.45 -9.85
N GLY A 10 -20.41 -10.16 -9.95
CA GLY A 10 -19.85 -9.12 -9.08
C GLY A 10 -20.22 -9.30 -7.60
N SER A 11 -21.45 -9.69 -7.32
CA SER A 11 -21.89 -9.93 -5.93
C SER A 11 -21.27 -11.20 -5.31
N ALA A 12 -21.10 -12.26 -6.07
CA ALA A 12 -20.43 -13.47 -5.60
C ALA A 12 -18.95 -13.22 -5.28
N GLN A 13 -18.25 -12.49 -6.13
CA GLN A 13 -16.85 -12.11 -5.90
C GLN A 13 -16.67 -11.20 -4.68
N ALA A 14 -17.58 -10.26 -4.45
CA ALA A 14 -17.56 -9.39 -3.27
C ALA A 14 -17.82 -10.16 -1.98
N LEU A 15 -18.71 -11.15 -1.99
CA LEU A 15 -18.96 -12.03 -0.84
C LEU A 15 -17.75 -12.92 -0.55
N GLU A 16 -17.11 -13.48 -1.57
CA GLU A 16 -15.88 -14.27 -1.40
C GLU A 16 -14.74 -13.44 -0.84
N GLY A 17 -14.52 -12.23 -1.35
CA GLY A 17 -13.46 -11.34 -0.86
C GLY A 17 -13.67 -10.93 0.61
N LYS A 18 -14.90 -10.69 1.04
CA LYS A 18 -15.24 -10.44 2.45
C LYS A 18 -14.94 -11.65 3.33
N LYS A 19 -15.28 -12.86 2.84
CA LYS A 19 -14.98 -14.10 3.55
C LYS A 19 -13.48 -14.28 3.72
N VAL A 20 -12.69 -14.15 2.65
CA VAL A 20 -11.23 -14.24 2.72
C VAL A 20 -10.66 -13.20 3.69
N PHE A 21 -11.15 -11.96 3.67
CA PHE A 21 -10.69 -10.93 4.59
C PHE A 21 -10.99 -11.26 6.05
N ASN A 22 -12.23 -11.73 6.36
CA ASN A 22 -12.69 -11.94 7.72
C ASN A 22 -12.34 -13.31 8.32
N GLU A 23 -12.30 -14.35 7.48
CA GLU A 23 -12.21 -15.74 7.92
C GLU A 23 -10.94 -16.44 7.40
N GLY A 24 -10.32 -15.91 6.36
CA GLY A 24 -9.19 -16.52 5.67
C GLY A 24 -9.59 -17.25 4.40
N GLY A 25 -8.58 -17.71 3.66
CA GLY A 25 -8.77 -18.51 2.45
C GLY A 25 -9.06 -19.98 2.72
N ALA A 26 -9.35 -20.73 1.66
CA ALA A 26 -9.72 -22.14 1.74
C ALA A 26 -8.58 -23.06 2.14
N GLN A 27 -7.33 -22.69 1.85
CA GLN A 27 -6.17 -23.53 2.13
C GLN A 27 -5.63 -23.33 3.56
N PRO A 28 -5.10 -24.39 4.19
CA PRO A 28 -4.37 -24.26 5.46
C PRO A 28 -3.26 -23.23 5.35
N GLY A 29 -3.21 -22.31 6.33
CA GLY A 29 -2.22 -21.20 6.34
C GLY A 29 -2.70 -19.89 5.72
N ALA A 30 -3.83 -19.86 5.01
CA ALA A 30 -4.48 -18.65 4.54
C ALA A 30 -5.29 -17.99 5.67
N ALA A 31 -4.61 -17.43 6.67
CA ALA A 31 -5.25 -16.80 7.82
C ALA A 31 -6.05 -15.55 7.44
N ALA A 32 -7.04 -15.19 8.27
CA ALA A 32 -7.86 -14.00 8.10
C ALA A 32 -7.02 -12.72 8.08
N CYS A 33 -7.19 -11.90 7.04
CA CYS A 33 -6.43 -10.66 6.87
C CYS A 33 -6.71 -9.66 8.01
N MET A 34 -7.96 -9.59 8.45
CA MET A 34 -8.39 -8.69 9.52
C MET A 34 -7.68 -8.92 10.86
N ALA A 35 -7.19 -10.12 11.11
CA ALA A 35 -6.50 -10.44 12.35
C ALA A 35 -5.24 -9.59 12.59
N CYS A 36 -4.57 -9.19 11.50
CA CYS A 36 -3.38 -8.34 11.54
C CYS A 36 -3.66 -6.92 11.01
N HIS A 37 -4.49 -6.80 9.96
CA HIS A 37 -4.72 -5.52 9.28
C HIS A 37 -5.92 -4.73 9.82
N GLY A 38 -6.54 -5.20 10.93
CA GLY A 38 -7.72 -4.57 11.54
C GLY A 38 -9.02 -4.91 10.82
N ALA A 39 -10.14 -4.89 11.54
CA ALA A 39 -11.45 -5.22 11.00
C ALA A 39 -11.93 -4.25 9.92
N ASP A 40 -11.42 -3.03 9.93
CA ASP A 40 -11.65 -1.95 8.97
C ASP A 40 -10.58 -1.87 7.86
N GLY A 41 -9.56 -2.73 7.92
CA GLY A 41 -8.43 -2.72 6.99
C GLY A 41 -7.51 -1.50 7.13
N LEU A 42 -7.64 -0.70 8.19
CA LEU A 42 -6.83 0.51 8.40
C LEU A 42 -5.45 0.21 8.99
N GLY A 43 -5.17 -1.06 9.27
CA GLY A 43 -3.89 -1.50 9.80
C GLY A 43 -3.79 -1.38 11.32
N LEU A 44 -2.69 -1.88 11.87
CA LEU A 44 -2.33 -1.75 13.28
C LEU A 44 -0.94 -1.13 13.36
N ALA A 45 -0.89 0.20 13.33
CA ALA A 45 0.35 0.98 13.20
C ALA A 45 1.39 0.64 14.28
N ALA A 46 0.96 0.42 15.53
CA ALA A 46 1.85 0.06 16.64
C ALA A 46 2.52 -1.32 16.46
N ALA A 47 1.90 -2.21 15.68
CA ALA A 47 2.43 -3.53 15.35
C ALA A 47 3.12 -3.57 13.97
N GLY A 48 3.18 -2.44 13.26
CA GLY A 48 3.78 -2.34 11.93
C GLY A 48 2.93 -2.92 10.80
N PHE A 49 1.67 -3.29 11.06
CA PHE A 49 0.77 -3.77 10.02
C PHE A 49 0.16 -2.60 9.23
N PRO A 50 0.29 -2.61 7.89
CA PRO A 50 -0.15 -1.49 7.07
C PRO A 50 -1.67 -1.41 6.89
N ARG A 51 -2.14 -0.20 6.58
CA ARG A 51 -3.45 0.02 5.98
C ARG A 51 -3.52 -0.65 4.61
N LEU A 52 -4.61 -1.38 4.37
CA LEU A 52 -4.96 -1.99 3.09
C LEU A 52 -6.21 -1.36 2.47
N ALA A 53 -7.12 -0.86 3.31
CA ALA A 53 -8.37 -0.24 2.89
C ALA A 53 -8.12 0.92 1.91
N GLY A 54 -8.87 0.94 0.81
CA GLY A 54 -8.82 1.98 -0.21
C GLY A 54 -7.57 1.98 -1.08
N LEU A 55 -6.69 0.97 -0.97
CA LEU A 55 -5.58 0.83 -1.92
C LEU A 55 -6.11 0.26 -3.24
N PRO A 56 -5.54 0.63 -4.41
CA PRO A 56 -5.97 0.11 -5.70
C PRO A 56 -5.94 -1.42 -5.75
N ALA A 57 -7.01 -2.04 -6.26
CA ALA A 57 -7.12 -3.50 -6.30
C ALA A 57 -5.98 -4.17 -7.07
N ALA A 58 -5.58 -3.60 -8.21
CA ALA A 58 -4.46 -4.10 -9.00
C ALA A 58 -3.13 -4.02 -8.23
N TYR A 59 -2.91 -2.94 -7.46
CA TYR A 59 -1.75 -2.83 -6.58
C TYR A 59 -1.76 -3.93 -5.50
N LEU A 60 -2.89 -4.13 -4.81
CA LEU A 60 -3.04 -5.15 -3.77
C LEU A 60 -2.78 -6.56 -4.32
N SER A 61 -3.44 -6.88 -5.44
CA SER A 61 -3.25 -8.16 -6.14
C SER A 61 -1.78 -8.38 -6.52
N LYS A 62 -1.15 -7.38 -7.12
CA LYS A 62 0.29 -7.43 -7.44
C LYS A 62 1.13 -7.70 -6.20
N GLN A 63 0.88 -7.04 -5.06
CA GLN A 63 1.66 -7.28 -3.85
C GLN A 63 1.52 -8.72 -3.34
N LEU A 64 0.33 -9.31 -3.40
CA LEU A 64 0.12 -10.71 -3.01
C LEU A 64 0.87 -11.66 -3.94
N HIS A 65 0.83 -11.44 -5.26
CA HIS A 65 1.63 -12.23 -6.23
C HIS A 65 3.13 -12.05 -6.01
N ASP A 66 3.59 -10.85 -5.69
CA ASP A 66 5.00 -10.58 -5.43
C ASP A 66 5.49 -11.29 -4.15
N PHE A 67 4.64 -11.42 -3.14
CA PHE A 67 4.94 -12.27 -1.97
C PHE A 67 4.97 -13.76 -2.33
N LYS A 68 4.06 -14.23 -3.20
CA LYS A 68 4.06 -15.64 -3.67
C LYS A 68 5.33 -15.97 -4.44
N SER A 69 5.76 -15.09 -5.34
CA SER A 69 6.93 -15.27 -6.20
C SER A 69 8.27 -15.05 -5.49
N GLY A 70 8.27 -14.31 -4.39
CA GLY A 70 9.48 -13.90 -3.67
C GLY A 70 10.08 -12.57 -4.14
N ALA A 71 9.49 -11.89 -5.14
CA ALA A 71 9.91 -10.54 -5.55
C ALA A 71 9.73 -9.51 -4.43
N ARG A 72 8.88 -9.84 -3.47
CA ARG A 72 8.71 -9.15 -2.19
C ARG A 72 8.72 -10.19 -1.08
N SER A 73 9.66 -10.09 -0.14
CA SER A 73 9.79 -11.06 0.95
C SER A 73 9.34 -10.46 2.29
N ASN A 74 8.54 -11.24 3.00
CA ASN A 74 8.16 -10.98 4.39
C ASN A 74 7.80 -12.31 5.05
N PRO A 75 8.31 -12.63 6.25
CA PRO A 75 8.12 -13.94 6.87
C PRO A 75 6.65 -14.36 7.01
N VAL A 76 5.77 -13.42 7.35
CA VAL A 76 4.34 -13.67 7.52
C VAL A 76 3.60 -13.67 6.18
N MET A 77 3.73 -12.56 5.42
CA MET A 77 2.94 -12.36 4.21
C MET A 77 3.31 -13.32 3.08
N THR A 78 4.59 -13.75 2.99
CA THR A 78 5.02 -14.73 1.99
C THR A 78 4.32 -16.07 2.18
N SER A 79 4.24 -16.56 3.41
CA SER A 79 3.56 -17.83 3.72
C SER A 79 2.05 -17.73 3.48
N LEU A 80 1.44 -16.63 3.92
CA LEU A 80 0.01 -16.39 3.76
C LEU A 80 -0.37 -16.26 2.28
N ALA A 81 0.36 -15.46 1.51
CA ALA A 81 0.08 -15.26 0.09
C ALA A 81 0.22 -16.56 -0.73
N LYS A 82 1.17 -17.43 -0.38
CA LYS A 82 1.31 -18.76 -1.01
C LYS A 82 0.12 -19.67 -0.79
N ALA A 83 -0.62 -19.50 0.30
CA ALA A 83 -1.80 -20.28 0.62
C ALA A 83 -3.09 -19.74 -0.04
N LEU A 84 -3.07 -18.55 -0.64
CA LEU A 84 -4.23 -18.00 -1.36
C LEU A 84 -4.30 -18.52 -2.80
N THR A 85 -5.51 -18.78 -3.28
CA THR A 85 -5.78 -19.05 -4.71
C THR A 85 -5.79 -17.74 -5.51
N GLU A 86 -5.76 -17.82 -6.83
CA GLU A 86 -5.82 -16.65 -7.71
C GLU A 86 -7.18 -15.92 -7.58
N GLU A 87 -8.26 -16.69 -7.44
CA GLU A 87 -9.62 -16.18 -7.23
C GLU A 87 -9.73 -15.44 -5.89
N GLU A 88 -9.15 -16.00 -4.81
CA GLU A 88 -9.12 -15.37 -3.49
C GLU A 88 -8.30 -14.06 -3.49
N ILE A 89 -7.15 -14.05 -4.17
CA ILE A 89 -6.34 -12.84 -4.35
C ILE A 89 -7.13 -11.75 -5.08
N ALA A 90 -7.79 -12.10 -6.18
CA ALA A 90 -8.59 -11.16 -6.94
C ALA A 90 -9.76 -10.63 -6.09
N ALA A 91 -10.50 -11.51 -5.43
CA ALA A 91 -11.69 -11.16 -4.64
C ALA A 91 -11.34 -10.28 -3.42
N VAL A 92 -10.32 -10.65 -2.64
CA VAL A 92 -9.93 -9.87 -1.46
C VAL A 92 -9.34 -8.50 -1.84
N SER A 93 -8.59 -8.43 -2.96
CA SER A 93 -8.06 -7.15 -3.46
C SER A 93 -9.17 -6.18 -3.85
N GLN A 94 -10.23 -6.65 -4.53
CA GLN A 94 -11.40 -5.84 -4.84
C GLN A 94 -12.15 -5.40 -3.58
N THR A 95 -12.33 -6.30 -2.62
CA THR A 95 -12.98 -5.98 -1.35
C THR A 95 -12.24 -4.89 -0.59
N LEU A 96 -10.92 -5.01 -0.45
CA LEU A 96 -10.08 -4.03 0.24
C LEU A 96 -10.06 -2.67 -0.48
N ALA A 97 -10.05 -2.68 -1.80
CA ALA A 97 -10.09 -1.43 -2.58
C ALA A 97 -11.41 -0.67 -2.42
N ALA A 98 -12.52 -1.38 -2.18
CA ALA A 98 -13.83 -0.79 -1.92
C ALA A 98 -14.04 -0.37 -0.46
N MET A 99 -13.15 -0.74 0.47
CA MET A 99 -13.25 -0.33 1.86
C MET A 99 -12.99 1.17 2.03
N PRO A 100 -13.74 1.85 2.91
CA PRO A 100 -13.48 3.25 3.25
C PRO A 100 -12.05 3.44 3.75
N ALA A 101 -11.37 4.44 3.22
CA ALA A 101 -10.02 4.81 3.64
C ALA A 101 -9.93 6.31 3.90
N PRO A 102 -9.05 6.74 4.81
CA PRO A 102 -8.73 8.14 4.95
C PRO A 102 -8.23 8.70 3.62
N VAL A 103 -8.83 9.78 3.13
CA VAL A 103 -8.39 10.47 1.92
C VAL A 103 -7.57 11.67 2.35
N ALA A 104 -6.31 11.74 1.91
CA ALA A 104 -5.51 12.93 2.12
C ALA A 104 -6.15 14.12 1.36
N PRO A 105 -6.15 15.35 1.92
CA PRO A 105 -6.66 16.50 1.23
C PRO A 105 -5.90 16.72 -0.07
N ALA A 106 -6.61 16.76 -1.18
CA ALA A 106 -6.05 17.16 -2.45
C ALA A 106 -5.62 18.64 -2.33
N GLY A 107 -4.35 18.94 -2.56
CA GLY A 107 -4.02 20.33 -2.80
C GLY A 107 -2.76 20.96 -2.21
N HIS A 108 -1.92 20.28 -1.47
CA HIS A 108 -0.66 20.92 -1.01
C HIS A 108 0.50 20.73 -2.01
N ARG A 109 0.34 21.27 -3.22
CA ARG A 109 1.46 21.35 -4.19
C ARG A 109 2.38 22.56 -3.93
N SER A 110 1.94 23.53 -3.16
CA SER A 110 2.61 24.85 -3.09
C SER A 110 3.03 25.26 -1.69
N ALA A 111 2.97 24.40 -0.72
CA ALA A 111 3.51 24.73 0.58
C ALA A 111 5.04 24.87 0.48
N THR A 112 5.57 25.97 0.98
CA THR A 112 7.00 26.09 1.21
C THR A 112 7.38 25.05 2.25
N PRO A 113 8.30 24.10 1.94
CA PRO A 113 8.68 23.08 2.90
C PRO A 113 9.21 23.69 4.19
N THR A 114 8.75 23.18 5.32
CA THR A 114 9.11 23.69 6.65
C THR A 114 10.28 22.94 7.28
N ASN A 115 10.63 21.78 6.72
CA ASN A 115 11.73 20.95 7.20
C ASN A 115 12.36 20.13 6.06
N PRO A 116 13.56 19.55 6.26
CA PRO A 116 14.26 18.81 5.20
C PRO A 116 13.49 17.62 4.63
N ALA A 117 12.74 16.89 5.45
CA ALA A 117 11.98 15.73 5.00
C ALA A 117 10.81 16.13 4.08
N GLU A 118 10.10 17.19 4.44
CA GLU A 118 9.06 17.79 3.61
C GLU A 118 9.64 18.31 2.30
N LYS A 119 10.79 18.97 2.34
CA LYS A 119 11.49 19.44 1.14
C LYS A 119 11.81 18.27 0.22
N LEU A 120 12.35 17.19 0.75
CA LEU A 120 12.69 16.01 -0.03
C LEU A 120 11.43 15.35 -0.62
N ALA A 121 10.34 15.23 0.16
CA ALA A 121 9.08 14.69 -0.31
C ALA A 121 8.45 15.50 -1.44
N LEU A 122 8.51 16.84 -1.36
CA LEU A 122 7.83 17.76 -2.28
C LEU A 122 8.71 18.22 -3.46
N GLN A 123 10.02 18.29 -3.29
CA GLN A 123 10.95 18.85 -4.27
C GLN A 123 12.03 17.86 -4.75
N GLY A 124 12.30 16.80 -3.97
CA GLY A 124 13.38 15.86 -4.24
C GLY A 124 14.77 16.42 -3.91
N ALA A 125 15.78 15.70 -4.35
CA ALA A 125 17.20 16.07 -4.33
C ALA A 125 17.82 15.64 -5.67
N TRP A 126 17.62 16.46 -6.68
CA TRP A 126 17.94 16.11 -8.08
C TRP A 126 19.43 15.91 -8.31
N GLU A 127 20.28 16.61 -7.55
CA GLU A 127 21.73 16.42 -7.54
C GLU A 127 22.16 15.01 -7.09
N ARG A 128 21.28 14.32 -6.35
CA ARG A 128 21.44 12.92 -5.92
C ARG A 128 20.55 11.95 -6.71
N GLN A 129 19.92 12.44 -7.77
CA GLN A 129 18.98 11.68 -8.61
C GLN A 129 17.76 11.16 -7.82
N ILE A 130 17.34 11.90 -6.79
CA ILE A 130 16.14 11.59 -6.00
C ILE A 130 15.00 12.50 -6.48
N PRO A 131 14.02 11.98 -7.23
CA PRO A 131 12.84 12.76 -7.61
C PRO A 131 11.98 13.08 -6.38
N ALA A 132 11.16 14.11 -6.47
CA ALA A 132 10.15 14.37 -5.45
C ALA A 132 9.18 13.18 -5.35
N CYS A 133 8.89 12.70 -4.13
CA CYS A 133 8.01 11.55 -3.93
C CYS A 133 6.62 11.80 -4.53
N VAL A 134 6.12 13.03 -4.40
CA VAL A 134 4.82 13.46 -4.95
C VAL A 134 4.76 13.49 -6.48
N SER A 135 5.90 13.46 -7.18
CA SER A 135 5.94 13.41 -8.65
C SER A 135 5.34 12.11 -9.19
N CYS A 136 5.51 11.02 -8.46
CA CYS A 136 4.98 9.70 -8.80
C CYS A 136 3.79 9.33 -7.91
N HIS A 137 3.88 9.57 -6.61
CA HIS A 137 2.82 9.20 -5.65
C HIS A 137 1.68 10.23 -5.55
N GLY A 138 1.66 11.21 -6.42
CA GLY A 138 0.60 12.21 -6.51
C GLY A 138 0.69 13.33 -5.48
N PRO A 139 -0.09 14.41 -5.67
CA PRO A 139 -0.14 15.53 -4.72
C PRO A 139 -0.43 15.03 -3.31
N SER A 140 0.32 15.50 -2.33
CA SER A 140 0.21 15.05 -0.93
C SER A 140 0.39 13.53 -0.73
N GLY A 141 0.90 12.79 -1.72
CA GLY A 141 1.06 11.34 -1.63
C GLY A 141 -0.25 10.55 -1.63
N ILE A 142 -1.28 11.04 -2.35
CA ILE A 142 -2.59 10.37 -2.43
C ILE A 142 -2.60 9.14 -3.35
N GLY A 143 -1.51 8.88 -4.04
CA GLY A 143 -1.40 7.83 -5.06
C GLY A 143 -1.80 8.29 -6.44
N VAL A 144 -1.36 7.55 -7.46
CA VAL A 144 -1.73 7.78 -8.87
C VAL A 144 -1.96 6.44 -9.56
N GLY A 145 -3.17 6.26 -10.07
CA GLY A 145 -3.53 5.04 -10.78
C GLY A 145 -3.29 3.78 -9.96
N GLU A 146 -2.91 2.71 -10.64
CA GLU A 146 -2.74 1.39 -10.02
C GLU A 146 -1.29 1.08 -9.62
N ALA A 147 -0.32 1.85 -10.13
CA ALA A 147 1.10 1.57 -9.96
C ALA A 147 1.72 2.30 -8.76
N PHE A 148 1.26 3.51 -8.48
CA PHE A 148 1.83 4.37 -7.45
C PHE A 148 0.88 4.46 -6.25
N PRO A 149 1.10 3.65 -5.20
CA PRO A 149 0.17 3.59 -4.07
C PRO A 149 0.14 4.90 -3.25
N PRO A 150 -0.97 5.17 -2.55
CA PRO A 150 -1.03 6.22 -1.56
C PRO A 150 0.00 6.03 -0.44
N LEU A 151 0.68 7.08 -0.07
CA LEU A 151 1.61 7.15 1.06
C LEU A 151 0.98 7.86 2.26
N SER A 152 0.13 8.86 2.00
CA SER A 152 -0.57 9.63 3.04
C SER A 152 -1.40 8.76 3.95
N GLY A 153 -1.29 8.97 5.25
CA GLY A 153 -2.03 8.21 6.25
C GLY A 153 -1.60 6.75 6.38
N GLN A 154 -0.51 6.33 5.73
CA GLN A 154 0.10 5.03 5.98
C GLN A 154 1.01 5.13 7.22
N SER A 155 1.16 4.05 7.98
CA SER A 155 1.96 4.07 9.19
C SER A 155 3.44 4.38 8.89
N ALA A 156 4.07 5.25 9.70
CA ALA A 156 5.48 5.59 9.54
C ALA A 156 6.37 4.35 9.65
N ALA A 157 6.11 3.48 10.62
CA ALA A 157 6.87 2.23 10.81
C ALA A 157 6.81 1.34 9.56
N TYR A 158 5.64 1.23 8.92
CA TYR A 158 5.51 0.48 7.69
C TYR A 158 6.27 1.14 6.52
N LEU A 159 6.17 2.46 6.35
CA LEU A 159 6.89 3.18 5.30
C LEU A 159 8.40 3.03 5.43
N VAL A 160 8.94 3.17 6.66
CA VAL A 160 10.35 2.90 6.97
C VAL A 160 10.73 1.47 6.60
N ALA A 161 9.92 0.49 7.03
CA ALA A 161 10.18 -0.91 6.73
C ALA A 161 10.21 -1.19 5.22
N GLN A 162 9.35 -0.52 4.43
CA GLN A 162 9.35 -0.71 2.97
C GLN A 162 10.59 -0.10 2.30
N LEU A 163 10.98 1.13 2.67
CA LEU A 163 12.20 1.73 2.14
C LEU A 163 13.42 0.88 2.48
N ASN A 164 13.51 0.38 3.71
CA ASN A 164 14.59 -0.50 4.12
C ASN A 164 14.55 -1.88 3.42
N ALA A 165 13.36 -2.39 3.08
CA ALA A 165 13.24 -3.63 2.32
C ALA A 165 13.80 -3.50 0.89
N TRP A 166 13.61 -2.35 0.21
CA TRP A 166 14.28 -2.06 -1.07
C TRP A 166 15.78 -1.88 -0.91
N ARG A 167 16.23 -1.19 0.15
CA ARG A 167 17.67 -1.01 0.44
C ARG A 167 18.38 -2.34 0.66
N SER A 168 17.75 -3.28 1.37
CA SER A 168 18.30 -4.62 1.66
C SER A 168 18.08 -5.64 0.55
N GLY A 169 17.29 -5.31 -0.49
CA GLY A 169 16.95 -6.22 -1.59
C GLY A 169 15.90 -7.28 -1.24
N THR A 170 15.29 -7.23 -0.05
CA THR A 170 14.18 -8.13 0.31
C THR A 170 12.87 -7.73 -0.37
N ARG A 171 12.84 -6.55 -0.99
CA ARG A 171 11.82 -6.07 -1.91
C ARG A 171 12.49 -5.56 -3.19
N HIS A 172 12.15 -6.16 -4.32
CA HIS A 172 12.69 -5.83 -5.65
C HIS A 172 11.59 -6.01 -6.72
N ASN A 173 10.37 -5.57 -6.38
CA ASN A 173 9.15 -5.80 -7.14
C ASN A 173 8.69 -4.57 -7.93
N ASP A 174 9.48 -3.54 -7.97
CA ASP A 174 9.23 -2.30 -8.72
C ASP A 174 9.85 -2.36 -10.12
N PRO A 175 9.13 -1.89 -11.14
CA PRO A 175 9.68 -1.85 -12.50
C PRO A 175 10.92 -0.98 -12.58
N ASN A 176 11.96 -1.48 -13.26
CA ASN A 176 13.21 -0.76 -13.52
C ASN A 176 13.99 -0.34 -12.25
N ASP A 177 13.81 -1.02 -11.12
CA ASP A 177 14.46 -0.69 -9.83
C ASP A 177 14.23 0.79 -9.40
N LEU A 178 13.08 1.36 -9.77
CA LEU A 178 12.79 2.77 -9.53
C LEU A 178 12.80 3.11 -8.03
N MET A 179 12.01 2.38 -7.24
CA MET A 179 11.98 2.57 -5.78
C MET A 179 13.24 2.04 -5.11
N GLY A 180 13.85 0.99 -5.66
CA GLY A 180 15.14 0.48 -5.20
C GLY A 180 16.23 1.55 -5.31
N HIS A 181 16.32 2.26 -6.43
CA HIS A 181 17.23 3.37 -6.61
C HIS A 181 16.97 4.50 -5.61
N VAL A 182 15.73 4.96 -5.51
CA VAL A 182 15.35 6.02 -4.57
C VAL A 182 15.70 5.63 -3.13
N ALA A 183 15.31 4.44 -2.69
CA ALA A 183 15.52 3.99 -1.31
C ALA A 183 17.01 3.88 -0.95
N LYS A 184 17.85 3.37 -1.86
CA LYS A 184 19.30 3.25 -1.67
C LYS A 184 20.01 4.62 -1.61
N SER A 185 19.42 5.66 -2.23
CA SER A 185 19.97 7.02 -2.26
C SER A 185 19.61 7.85 -1.02
N LEU A 186 18.68 7.37 -0.18
CA LEU A 186 18.26 8.05 1.06
C LEU A 186 19.20 7.70 2.22
N THR A 187 19.44 8.66 3.11
CA THR A 187 20.04 8.41 4.43
C THR A 187 18.99 7.81 5.38
N GLU A 188 19.43 7.30 6.54
CA GLU A 188 18.50 6.75 7.55
C GLU A 188 17.56 7.83 8.11
N ASP A 189 18.09 9.03 8.38
CA ASP A 189 17.31 10.17 8.88
C ASP A 189 16.27 10.62 7.84
N GLU A 190 16.62 10.59 6.56
CA GLU A 190 15.69 10.90 5.47
C GLU A 190 14.58 9.86 5.34
N VAL A 191 14.91 8.57 5.46
CA VAL A 191 13.92 7.49 5.48
C VAL A 191 12.92 7.71 6.61
N GLN A 192 13.40 7.96 7.81
CA GLN A 192 12.54 8.23 8.98
C GLN A 192 11.73 9.52 8.83
N GLY A 193 12.37 10.59 8.36
CA GLY A 193 11.73 11.90 8.18
C GLY A 193 10.60 11.84 7.13
N ILE A 194 10.85 11.24 5.96
CA ILE A 194 9.84 11.09 4.89
C ILE A 194 8.67 10.22 5.36
N ALA A 195 8.96 9.12 6.06
CA ALA A 195 7.92 8.25 6.60
C ALA A 195 7.02 8.98 7.60
N ASN A 196 7.61 9.75 8.52
CA ASN A 196 6.87 10.58 9.47
C ASN A 196 6.04 11.66 8.76
N TYR A 197 6.61 12.29 7.73
CA TYR A 197 5.89 13.31 6.95
C TYR A 197 4.62 12.74 6.34
N PHE A 198 4.69 11.65 5.56
CA PHE A 198 3.51 11.09 4.93
C PHE A 198 2.52 10.48 5.94
N ALA A 199 3.00 9.90 7.04
CA ALA A 199 2.14 9.38 8.09
C ALA A 199 1.38 10.48 8.84
N SER A 200 1.94 11.70 8.94
CA SER A 200 1.32 12.83 9.61
C SER A 200 0.29 13.58 8.75
N LEU A 201 0.26 13.31 7.44
CA LEU A 201 -0.70 13.95 6.57
C LEU A 201 -2.11 13.45 6.92
N PRO A 202 -3.04 14.36 7.27
CA PRO A 202 -4.36 13.95 7.70
C PRO A 202 -5.10 13.27 6.57
N GLY A 203 -5.62 12.07 6.84
CA GLY A 203 -6.66 11.51 6.03
C GLY A 203 -7.94 12.32 6.24
N GLN A 204 -8.62 12.74 5.19
CA GLN A 204 -9.98 13.24 5.33
C GLN A 204 -10.89 12.05 5.68
N GLU A 205 -11.69 12.18 6.74
CA GLU A 205 -12.80 11.28 6.95
C GLU A 205 -13.73 11.37 5.72
N VAL A 206 -13.95 10.25 5.08
CA VAL A 206 -15.05 10.15 4.11
C VAL A 206 -16.33 10.24 4.93
N LYS A 207 -16.94 11.43 4.98
CA LYS A 207 -18.30 11.55 5.50
C LYS A 207 -19.22 10.70 4.61
N PRO A 208 -20.06 9.85 5.23
CA PRO A 208 -21.02 9.03 4.53
C PRO A 208 -22.03 9.85 3.72
#